data_c82da35e225f1720bdee6f4f4efd4d78
#
_entry.id   c82da35e225f1720bdee6f4f4efd4d78
#
_cell.length_a   1.000
_cell.length_b   1.000
_cell.length_c   1.000
_cell.angle_alpha   90.00
_cell.angle_beta   90.00
_cell.angle_gamma   90.00
#
_symmetry.space_group_name_H-M   'P 1'
#
loop_
_entity.id
_entity.type
_entity.pdbx_description
1 polymer ?
#
loop_
_entity_poly.entity_id
_entity_poly.type
_entity_poly.pdbx_seq_one_letter_code
_entity_poly.pdbx_strand_id
1 'polypeptide(L)'
;MKKINHWINGKNVAGADYFHTTNPATGEVLAEVASGGEAEINQAAAAAKEAFPKWANLPMKERARLMRRLGDLIDQNVPEIAAMETADTGLPIHQTKNVLIPRASHNFEFFAEVCQQMNGKTYPVDDKMLNYTLVQPVGVCALVSPWNVPFMTATWKVAPCLALGNTAVLKMSELSPLTADRLGELALEAGIPAGVLNVVQGYGATAGDALVRHHDVRAVSFTGGTATGRNIMKNAGLKKYSMELGGKSPVLIFEDADIERALDAALFTIFSINGERCTAGSRIFIQQSIYPEFVKRFAERANRLRVGDPTDPNTQIGALISQQHWEKVSGYIRLGIEEGATLLAGGADKPSDLPAHLKAGNFLRPTVLADVDNRMRVAQEEIFGPVACLLPFKDEAEGLRLANDVEYGLASYIWTQDVSKVLRLARGIEAGMVFVNTQNVRDLRQPFGGVKASGTGREGGEYSFEVFAEMKNVCISMGDHPIPKWGV
;
A
#
# COMPACT_ATOMS: atom_id res chain seq x y z
N MET A 1 0.24 29.86 -9.72
CA MET A 1 -0.06 28.51 -9.15
C MET A 1 0.93 27.54 -9.76
N LYS A 2 1.47 26.59 -8.97
CA LYS A 2 2.40 25.56 -9.48
C LYS A 2 1.63 24.64 -10.46
N LYS A 3 2.26 24.31 -11.61
CA LYS A 3 1.73 23.29 -12.54
C LYS A 3 2.52 21.99 -12.39
N ILE A 4 1.80 20.89 -12.25
CA ILE A 4 2.34 19.54 -12.21
C ILE A 4 1.99 18.87 -13.54
N ASN A 5 3.02 18.51 -14.30
CA ASN A 5 2.88 17.90 -15.61
C ASN A 5 3.16 16.38 -15.56
N HIS A 6 3.13 15.72 -16.69
CA HIS A 6 3.60 14.35 -16.86
C HIS A 6 5.12 14.31 -16.98
N TRP A 7 5.74 13.22 -16.55
CA TRP A 7 7.14 12.89 -16.87
C TRP A 7 7.15 11.74 -17.88
N ILE A 8 7.37 12.03 -19.15
CA ILE A 8 7.37 11.04 -20.23
C ILE A 8 8.67 11.12 -21.00
N ASN A 9 9.37 9.99 -21.12
CA ASN A 9 10.66 9.90 -21.82
C ASN A 9 11.70 10.94 -21.32
N GLY A 10 11.76 11.12 -20.00
CA GLY A 10 12.68 12.08 -19.37
C GLY A 10 12.34 13.54 -19.59
N LYS A 11 11.14 13.85 -20.08
CA LYS A 11 10.69 15.22 -20.35
C LYS A 11 9.46 15.56 -19.50
N ASN A 12 9.39 16.81 -19.08
CA ASN A 12 8.19 17.39 -18.49
C ASN A 12 7.20 17.74 -19.60
N VAL A 13 6.08 17.00 -19.67
CA VAL A 13 5.09 17.07 -20.76
C VAL A 13 3.80 17.68 -20.21
N ALA A 14 3.41 18.85 -20.76
CA ALA A 14 2.17 19.52 -20.38
C ALA A 14 0.93 18.70 -20.74
N GLY A 15 -0.09 18.74 -19.88
CA GLY A 15 -1.41 18.19 -20.18
C GLY A 15 -2.21 19.13 -21.08
N ALA A 16 -3.20 18.58 -21.80
CA ALA A 16 -4.20 19.38 -22.49
C ALA A 16 -5.18 20.03 -21.50
N ASP A 17 -5.54 19.28 -20.46
CA ASP A 17 -6.42 19.72 -19.37
C ASP A 17 -5.74 19.57 -18.01
N TYR A 18 -6.25 20.29 -17.01
CA TYR A 18 -5.74 20.28 -15.65
C TYR A 18 -6.87 20.19 -14.62
N PHE A 19 -6.59 19.55 -13.51
CA PHE A 19 -7.45 19.55 -12.32
C PHE A 19 -6.69 20.13 -11.13
N HIS A 20 -7.40 20.54 -10.08
CA HIS A 20 -6.79 21.05 -8.86
C HIS A 20 -6.55 19.93 -7.85
N THR A 21 -5.37 19.92 -7.20
CA THR A 21 -5.20 19.26 -5.92
C THR A 21 -5.28 20.27 -4.79
N THR A 22 -5.87 19.86 -3.67
CA THR A 22 -6.17 20.74 -2.53
C THR A 22 -5.60 20.17 -1.24
N ASN A 23 -5.18 21.04 -0.34
CA ASN A 23 -4.77 20.68 1.00
C ASN A 23 -6.00 20.21 1.81
N PRO A 24 -6.05 18.95 2.27
CA PRO A 24 -7.19 18.42 3.02
C PRO A 24 -7.46 19.13 4.35
N ALA A 25 -6.44 19.76 4.94
CA ALA A 25 -6.53 20.45 6.22
C ALA A 25 -7.08 21.88 6.11
N THR A 26 -6.81 22.56 5.00
CA THR A 26 -7.20 23.98 4.84
C THR A 26 -8.22 24.23 3.73
N GLY A 27 -8.30 23.30 2.76
CA GLY A 27 -9.09 23.46 1.53
C GLY A 27 -8.40 24.34 0.47
N GLU A 28 -7.18 24.80 0.72
CA GLU A 28 -6.43 25.62 -0.25
C GLU A 28 -5.98 24.80 -1.45
N VAL A 29 -6.02 25.41 -2.65
CA VAL A 29 -5.49 24.80 -3.86
C VAL A 29 -3.97 24.82 -3.85
N LEU A 30 -3.34 23.64 -3.95
CA LEU A 30 -1.89 23.46 -3.93
C LEU A 30 -1.27 23.60 -5.34
N ALA A 31 -1.90 23.00 -6.33
CA ALA A 31 -1.39 22.99 -7.70
C ALA A 31 -2.50 22.71 -8.73
N GLU A 32 -2.21 23.06 -9.99
CA GLU A 32 -2.90 22.55 -11.18
C GLU A 32 -2.15 21.31 -11.68
N VAL A 33 -2.82 20.19 -11.79
CA VAL A 33 -2.25 18.89 -12.15
C VAL A 33 -2.78 18.45 -13.51
N ALA A 34 -1.89 18.05 -14.41
CA ALA A 34 -2.25 17.59 -15.74
C ALA A 34 -3.22 16.39 -15.69
N SER A 35 -4.27 16.43 -16.50
CA SER A 35 -5.28 15.38 -16.61
C SER A 35 -4.99 14.52 -17.84
N GLY A 36 -4.15 13.51 -17.69
CA GLY A 36 -3.82 12.57 -18.76
C GLY A 36 -4.94 11.59 -19.05
N GLY A 37 -4.89 11.03 -20.25
CA GLY A 37 -5.79 10.03 -20.76
C GLY A 37 -5.05 8.98 -21.59
N GLU A 38 -5.75 8.38 -22.55
CA GLU A 38 -5.20 7.34 -23.41
C GLU A 38 -4.00 7.81 -24.24
N ALA A 39 -3.98 9.08 -24.70
CA ALA A 39 -2.91 9.62 -25.51
C ALA A 39 -1.57 9.68 -24.75
N GLU A 40 -1.57 10.18 -23.51
CA GLU A 40 -0.39 10.27 -22.67
C GLU A 40 0.07 8.90 -22.21
N ILE A 41 -0.86 7.97 -21.95
CA ILE A 41 -0.54 6.58 -21.64
C ILE A 41 0.12 5.87 -22.83
N ASN A 42 -0.40 6.03 -24.04
CA ASN A 42 0.21 5.48 -25.25
C ASN A 42 1.63 6.02 -25.45
N GLN A 43 1.84 7.32 -25.25
CA GLN A 43 3.16 7.94 -25.33
C GLN A 43 4.13 7.40 -24.26
N ALA A 44 3.68 7.29 -23.01
CA ALA A 44 4.48 6.77 -21.91
C ALA A 44 4.82 5.28 -22.08
N ALA A 45 3.86 4.47 -22.52
CA ALA A 45 4.08 3.05 -22.78
C ALA A 45 5.04 2.81 -23.94
N ALA A 46 4.94 3.61 -25.02
CA ALA A 46 5.88 3.56 -26.13
C ALA A 46 7.31 3.92 -25.68
N ALA A 47 7.47 4.98 -24.88
CA ALA A 47 8.76 5.37 -24.32
C ALA A 47 9.34 4.28 -23.40
N ALA A 48 8.50 3.67 -22.56
CA ALA A 48 8.90 2.55 -21.71
C ALA A 48 9.35 1.33 -22.51
N LYS A 49 8.62 1.00 -23.57
CA LYS A 49 8.94 -0.11 -24.49
C LYS A 49 10.26 0.11 -25.23
N GLU A 50 10.52 1.33 -25.69
CA GLU A 50 11.77 1.71 -26.36
C GLU A 50 12.98 1.64 -25.42
N ALA A 51 12.81 2.10 -24.16
CA ALA A 51 13.88 2.07 -23.17
C ALA A 51 14.19 0.66 -22.64
N PHE A 52 13.20 -0.25 -22.66
CA PHE A 52 13.28 -1.57 -22.04
C PHE A 52 14.52 -2.40 -22.44
N PRO A 53 14.86 -2.61 -23.74
CA PRO A 53 15.99 -3.47 -24.08
C PRO A 53 17.32 -2.98 -23.53
N LYS A 54 17.54 -1.65 -23.50
CA LYS A 54 18.79 -1.07 -22.97
C LYS A 54 18.86 -1.21 -21.45
N TRP A 55 17.74 -0.97 -20.75
CA TRP A 55 17.67 -1.09 -19.30
C TRP A 55 17.76 -2.54 -18.83
N ALA A 56 17.06 -3.46 -19.47
CA ALA A 56 17.08 -4.89 -19.18
C ALA A 56 18.48 -5.50 -19.34
N ASN A 57 19.23 -5.07 -20.35
CA ASN A 57 20.58 -5.54 -20.64
C ASN A 57 21.69 -4.77 -19.90
N LEU A 58 21.35 -3.70 -19.16
CA LEU A 58 22.32 -3.01 -18.33
C LEU A 58 22.82 -3.97 -17.24
N PRO A 59 24.14 -4.06 -16.99
CA PRO A 59 24.66 -4.91 -15.91
C PRO A 59 23.95 -4.63 -14.59
N MET A 60 23.56 -5.68 -13.86
CA MET A 60 22.80 -5.58 -12.62
C MET A 60 23.45 -4.66 -11.60
N LYS A 61 24.80 -4.69 -11.52
CA LYS A 61 25.60 -3.81 -10.67
C LYS A 61 25.38 -2.32 -11.00
N GLU A 62 25.24 -1.99 -12.29
CA GLU A 62 25.02 -0.60 -12.72
C GLU A 62 23.61 -0.15 -12.42
N ARG A 63 22.59 -1.02 -12.64
CA ARG A 63 21.22 -0.72 -12.21
C ARG A 63 21.14 -0.47 -10.71
N ALA A 64 21.75 -1.36 -9.91
CA ALA A 64 21.81 -1.22 -8.46
C ALA A 64 22.48 0.08 -8.01
N ARG A 65 23.55 0.51 -8.71
CA ARG A 65 24.22 1.79 -8.44
C ARG A 65 23.29 2.99 -8.66
N LEU A 66 22.54 3.00 -9.77
CA LEU A 66 21.59 4.08 -10.08
C LEU A 66 20.42 4.11 -9.09
N MET A 67 19.95 2.94 -8.67
CA MET A 67 18.89 2.84 -7.68
C MET A 67 19.32 3.32 -6.31
N ARG A 68 20.52 2.95 -5.84
CA ARG A 68 21.07 3.50 -4.58
C ARG A 68 21.18 5.02 -4.65
N ARG A 69 21.70 5.56 -5.78
CA ARG A 69 21.74 7.02 -5.97
C ARG A 69 20.37 7.68 -5.88
N LEU A 70 19.31 7.05 -6.41
CA LEU A 70 17.95 7.55 -6.23
C LEU A 70 17.50 7.51 -4.77
N GLY A 71 17.81 6.45 -4.03
CA GLY A 71 17.61 6.37 -2.59
C GLY A 71 18.31 7.52 -1.84
N ASP A 72 19.60 7.73 -2.11
CA ASP A 72 20.39 8.82 -1.51
C ASP A 72 19.78 10.20 -1.79
N LEU A 73 19.29 10.43 -3.01
CA LEU A 73 18.62 11.69 -3.39
C LEU A 73 17.30 11.87 -2.64
N ILE A 74 16.52 10.80 -2.45
CA ILE A 74 15.31 10.86 -1.63
C ILE A 74 15.65 11.22 -0.19
N ASP A 75 16.66 10.61 0.41
CA ASP A 75 17.11 10.90 1.78
C ASP A 75 17.55 12.35 1.96
N GLN A 76 18.28 12.90 0.99
CA GLN A 76 18.69 14.30 1.00
C GLN A 76 17.52 15.27 0.91
N ASN A 77 16.39 14.85 0.36
CA ASN A 77 15.19 15.65 0.16
C ASN A 77 14.03 15.27 1.11
N VAL A 78 14.26 14.47 2.16
CA VAL A 78 13.22 14.07 3.13
C VAL A 78 12.39 15.23 3.66
N PRO A 79 12.95 16.37 4.11
CA PRO A 79 12.15 17.47 4.63
C PRO A 79 11.19 18.06 3.58
N GLU A 80 11.64 18.25 2.34
CA GLU A 80 10.85 18.79 1.23
C GLU A 80 9.71 17.83 0.86
N ILE A 81 10.04 16.57 0.60
CA ILE A 81 9.06 15.55 0.17
C ILE A 81 8.04 15.29 1.29
N ALA A 82 8.47 15.26 2.55
CA ALA A 82 7.56 15.09 3.69
C ALA A 82 6.58 16.26 3.85
N ALA A 83 7.03 17.50 3.69
CA ALA A 83 6.17 18.68 3.72
C ALA A 83 5.15 18.65 2.56
N MET A 84 5.60 18.26 1.36
CA MET A 84 4.74 18.08 0.19
C MET A 84 3.69 17.00 0.43
N GLU A 85 4.09 15.84 0.94
CA GLU A 85 3.18 14.73 1.24
C GLU A 85 2.17 15.09 2.34
N THR A 86 2.60 15.76 3.40
CA THR A 86 1.73 16.27 4.46
C THR A 86 0.67 17.24 3.93
N ALA A 87 1.07 18.17 3.06
CA ALA A 87 0.15 19.13 2.46
C ALA A 87 -0.86 18.48 1.51
N ASP A 88 -0.45 17.46 0.77
CA ASP A 88 -1.26 16.78 -0.25
C ASP A 88 -2.19 15.72 0.33
N THR A 89 -1.85 15.15 1.50
CA THR A 89 -2.59 14.03 2.11
C THR A 89 -3.29 14.35 3.42
N GLY A 90 -2.90 15.44 4.10
CA GLY A 90 -3.36 15.73 5.47
C GLY A 90 -2.71 14.88 6.57
N LEU A 91 -1.71 14.05 6.24
CA LEU A 91 -0.97 13.25 7.22
C LEU A 91 -0.09 14.12 8.13
N PRO A 92 0.02 13.81 9.44
CA PRO A 92 0.92 14.50 10.35
C PRO A 92 2.39 14.47 9.90
N ILE A 93 3.04 15.62 9.93
CA ILE A 93 4.44 15.81 9.47
C ILE A 93 5.44 14.89 10.17
N HIS A 94 5.21 14.53 11.44
CA HIS A 94 6.11 13.62 12.14
C HIS A 94 6.07 12.20 11.55
N GLN A 95 4.94 11.77 10.96
CA GLN A 95 4.80 10.46 10.30
C GLN A 95 5.45 10.49 8.91
N THR A 96 5.18 11.51 8.11
CA THR A 96 5.76 11.65 6.77
C THR A 96 7.28 11.80 6.84
N LYS A 97 7.78 12.71 7.68
CA LYS A 97 9.21 13.03 7.78
C LYS A 97 10.06 11.94 8.44
N ASN A 98 9.56 11.32 9.53
CA ASN A 98 10.38 10.41 10.32
C ASN A 98 10.19 8.93 9.96
N VAL A 99 9.15 8.58 9.21
CA VAL A 99 8.79 7.19 8.92
C VAL A 99 8.59 6.94 7.43
N LEU A 100 7.66 7.66 6.77
CA LEU A 100 7.20 7.28 5.43
C LEU A 100 8.22 7.60 4.35
N ILE A 101 8.80 8.81 4.35
CA ILE A 101 9.77 9.20 3.33
C ILE A 101 11.13 8.48 3.51
N PRO A 102 11.70 8.33 4.73
CA PRO A 102 12.87 7.49 4.94
C PRO A 102 12.65 6.02 4.53
N ARG A 103 11.43 5.51 4.74
CA ARG A 103 11.08 4.17 4.25
C ARG A 103 11.08 4.10 2.72
N ALA A 104 10.66 5.14 2.03
CA ALA A 104 10.65 5.22 0.58
C ALA A 104 12.07 5.18 -0.01
N SER A 105 13.05 5.87 0.62
CA SER A 105 14.47 5.76 0.28
C SER A 105 14.98 4.34 0.46
N HIS A 106 14.74 3.76 1.63
CA HIS A 106 15.16 2.40 1.95
C HIS A 106 14.62 1.33 0.98
N ASN A 107 13.47 1.54 0.33
CA ASN A 107 12.99 0.64 -0.71
C ASN A 107 13.99 0.51 -1.87
N PHE A 108 14.60 1.61 -2.31
CA PHE A 108 15.59 1.59 -3.39
C PHE A 108 16.90 0.94 -2.98
N GLU A 109 17.40 1.21 -1.78
CA GLU A 109 18.59 0.58 -1.23
C GLU A 109 18.41 -0.94 -1.15
N PHE A 110 17.32 -1.36 -0.51
CA PHE A 110 17.01 -2.77 -0.31
C PHE A 110 16.93 -3.55 -1.63
N PHE A 111 16.16 -3.06 -2.61
CA PHE A 111 16.00 -3.75 -3.89
C PHE A 111 17.27 -3.67 -4.76
N ALA A 112 18.10 -2.64 -4.62
CA ALA A 112 19.40 -2.58 -5.23
C ALA A 112 20.38 -3.67 -4.73
N GLU A 113 20.20 -4.10 -3.48
CA GLU A 113 20.99 -5.20 -2.90
C GLU A 113 20.42 -6.56 -3.26
N VAL A 114 19.12 -6.75 -3.06
CA VAL A 114 18.45 -8.04 -3.25
C VAL A 114 18.47 -8.49 -4.72
N CYS A 115 18.32 -7.58 -5.68
CA CYS A 115 18.35 -7.97 -7.09
C CYS A 115 19.67 -8.61 -7.52
N GLN A 116 20.79 -8.29 -6.87
CA GLN A 116 22.09 -8.86 -7.15
C GLN A 116 22.24 -10.31 -6.65
N GLN A 117 21.32 -10.77 -5.81
CA GLN A 117 21.30 -12.12 -5.26
C GLN A 117 20.34 -13.06 -6.01
N MET A 118 19.68 -12.55 -7.05
CA MET A 118 18.76 -13.36 -7.85
C MET A 118 19.53 -14.36 -8.72
N ASN A 119 19.26 -15.63 -8.50
CA ASN A 119 19.90 -16.72 -9.21
C ASN A 119 18.83 -17.62 -9.85
N GLY A 120 19.16 -18.17 -11.05
CA GLY A 120 18.46 -19.33 -11.58
C GLY A 120 18.81 -20.60 -10.79
N LYS A 121 18.04 -21.65 -11.02
CA LYS A 121 18.26 -22.98 -10.42
C LYS A 121 18.74 -23.94 -11.51
N THR A 122 19.60 -24.88 -11.14
CA THR A 122 19.97 -26.02 -11.98
C THR A 122 19.30 -27.25 -11.41
N TYR A 123 18.70 -28.05 -12.29
CA TYR A 123 18.01 -29.29 -11.94
C TYR A 123 18.79 -30.48 -12.51
N PRO A 124 19.50 -31.25 -11.67
CA PRO A 124 20.17 -32.46 -12.12
C PRO A 124 19.11 -33.54 -12.37
N VAL A 125 19.07 -34.04 -13.59
CA VAL A 125 18.15 -35.14 -14.00
C VAL A 125 18.98 -36.40 -14.20
N ASP A 126 19.93 -36.36 -15.12
CA ASP A 126 20.90 -37.41 -15.44
C ASP A 126 22.14 -36.81 -16.13
N ASP A 127 23.05 -37.64 -16.61
CA ASP A 127 24.25 -37.23 -17.31
C ASP A 127 24.02 -36.77 -18.78
N LYS A 128 22.76 -36.86 -19.28
CA LYS A 128 22.40 -36.54 -20.65
C LYS A 128 21.67 -35.21 -20.79
N MET A 129 21.17 -34.65 -19.71
CA MET A 129 20.33 -33.45 -19.75
C MET A 129 20.78 -32.41 -18.75
N LEU A 130 21.05 -31.19 -19.20
CA LEU A 130 21.25 -30.03 -18.36
C LEU A 130 19.97 -29.18 -18.36
N ASN A 131 19.33 -29.08 -17.22
CA ASN A 131 18.16 -28.22 -17.03
C ASN A 131 18.49 -27.07 -16.09
N TYR A 132 18.13 -25.85 -16.51
CA TYR A 132 18.28 -24.68 -15.65
C TYR A 132 17.19 -23.64 -15.92
N THR A 133 17.04 -22.70 -14.98
CA THR A 133 16.09 -21.57 -15.12
C THR A 133 16.84 -20.27 -15.35
N LEU A 134 16.24 -19.44 -16.23
CA LEU A 134 16.58 -18.02 -16.41
C LEU A 134 15.51 -17.16 -15.80
N VAL A 135 15.92 -16.17 -15.00
CA VAL A 135 15.03 -15.12 -14.49
C VAL A 135 15.18 -13.91 -15.40
N GLN A 136 14.09 -13.48 -16.02
CA GLN A 136 14.08 -12.39 -17.00
C GLN A 136 13.04 -11.34 -16.61
N PRO A 137 13.27 -10.04 -16.89
CA PRO A 137 12.25 -9.02 -16.68
C PRO A 137 11.04 -9.26 -17.59
N VAL A 138 9.84 -8.88 -17.12
CA VAL A 138 8.58 -9.06 -17.84
C VAL A 138 8.40 -8.05 -18.98
N GLY A 139 8.98 -6.83 -18.84
CA GLY A 139 8.85 -5.75 -19.84
C GLY A 139 8.32 -4.45 -19.25
N VAL A 140 7.32 -3.86 -19.91
CA VAL A 140 6.64 -2.65 -19.42
C VAL A 140 5.65 -2.99 -18.32
N CYS A 141 5.75 -2.29 -17.19
CA CYS A 141 4.89 -2.49 -16.04
C CYS A 141 4.00 -1.26 -15.76
N ALA A 142 2.72 -1.52 -15.47
CA ALA A 142 1.81 -0.53 -14.93
C ALA A 142 1.90 -0.53 -13.39
N LEU A 143 2.25 0.60 -12.82
CA LEU A 143 2.35 0.80 -11.38
C LEU A 143 1.30 1.82 -10.95
N VAL A 144 0.31 1.38 -10.16
CA VAL A 144 -0.80 2.24 -9.72
C VAL A 144 -0.78 2.33 -8.21
N SER A 145 -0.54 3.54 -7.69
CA SER A 145 -0.34 3.81 -6.27
C SER A 145 -1.52 4.58 -5.67
N PRO A 146 -1.93 4.27 -4.43
CA PRO A 146 -3.03 4.92 -3.73
C PRO A 146 -2.63 6.27 -3.16
N TRP A 147 -3.58 6.92 -2.48
CA TRP A 147 -3.45 8.27 -1.94
C TRP A 147 -3.04 8.32 -0.46
N ASN A 148 -3.12 7.22 0.29
CA ASN A 148 -2.97 7.25 1.76
C ASN A 148 -1.52 7.37 2.25
N VAL A 149 -0.56 6.79 1.55
CA VAL A 149 0.89 6.92 1.76
C VAL A 149 1.58 6.92 0.40
N PRO A 150 1.31 7.95 -0.42
CA PRO A 150 1.50 7.91 -1.86
C PRO A 150 2.96 7.68 -2.27
N PHE A 151 3.90 8.44 -1.71
CA PHE A 151 5.32 8.34 -2.09
C PHE A 151 5.92 6.99 -1.68
N MET A 152 5.65 6.55 -0.45
CA MET A 152 6.15 5.27 0.05
C MET A 152 5.62 4.09 -0.78
N THR A 153 4.33 4.07 -1.12
CA THR A 153 3.73 3.01 -1.95
C THR A 153 4.20 3.06 -3.40
N ALA A 154 4.41 4.25 -3.98
CA ALA A 154 4.98 4.39 -5.31
C ALA A 154 6.38 3.79 -5.38
N THR A 155 7.26 4.16 -4.43
CA THR A 155 8.64 3.64 -4.38
C THR A 155 8.68 2.14 -4.12
N TRP A 156 7.75 1.61 -3.34
CA TRP A 156 7.58 0.19 -3.08
C TRP A 156 7.32 -0.63 -4.36
N LYS A 157 6.64 -0.04 -5.36
CA LYS A 157 6.37 -0.67 -6.65
C LYS A 157 7.48 -0.39 -7.66
N VAL A 158 7.97 0.85 -7.69
CA VAL A 158 9.03 1.27 -8.63
C VAL A 158 10.36 0.56 -8.35
N ALA A 159 10.76 0.45 -7.09
CA ALA A 159 12.06 -0.13 -6.75
C ALA A 159 12.24 -1.59 -7.23
N PRO A 160 11.38 -2.57 -6.89
CA PRO A 160 11.52 -3.93 -7.39
C PRO A 160 11.35 -4.03 -8.92
N CYS A 161 10.45 -3.23 -9.50
CA CYS A 161 10.24 -3.20 -10.93
C CYS A 161 11.52 -2.83 -11.69
N LEU A 162 12.14 -1.71 -11.33
CA LEU A 162 13.37 -1.23 -11.98
C LEU A 162 14.58 -2.11 -11.66
N ALA A 163 14.70 -2.60 -10.43
CA ALA A 163 15.80 -3.47 -10.01
C ALA A 163 15.92 -4.72 -10.89
N LEU A 164 14.78 -5.28 -11.28
CA LEU A 164 14.72 -6.45 -12.15
C LEU A 164 14.96 -6.16 -13.63
N GLY A 165 15.10 -4.89 -14.01
CA GLY A 165 15.34 -4.49 -15.38
C GLY A 165 14.07 -4.23 -16.19
N ASN A 166 12.92 -4.10 -15.55
CA ASN A 166 11.68 -3.64 -16.18
C ASN A 166 11.67 -2.13 -16.38
N THR A 167 10.79 -1.66 -17.23
CA THR A 167 10.43 -0.25 -17.35
C THR A 167 9.01 -0.02 -16.86
N ALA A 168 8.70 1.19 -16.43
CA ALA A 168 7.46 1.48 -15.75
C ALA A 168 6.74 2.71 -16.26
N VAL A 169 5.41 2.64 -16.20
CA VAL A 169 4.52 3.80 -16.20
C VAL A 169 3.84 3.83 -14.83
N LEU A 170 4.14 4.86 -14.05
CA LEU A 170 3.57 5.10 -12.72
C LEU A 170 2.38 6.06 -12.84
N LYS A 171 1.26 5.68 -12.24
CA LYS A 171 0.10 6.54 -12.03
C LYS A 171 -0.24 6.57 -10.54
N MET A 172 -0.05 7.70 -9.89
CA MET A 172 -0.52 7.91 -8.52
C MET A 172 -1.98 8.38 -8.49
N SER A 173 -2.61 8.32 -7.32
CA SER A 173 -3.97 8.84 -7.16
C SER A 173 -4.05 10.32 -7.49
N GLU A 174 -5.14 10.73 -8.12
CA GLU A 174 -5.49 12.15 -8.34
C GLU A 174 -5.69 12.94 -7.04
N LEU A 175 -5.90 12.26 -5.93
CA LEU A 175 -6.05 12.87 -4.60
C LEU A 175 -4.71 13.23 -3.93
N SER A 176 -3.58 12.68 -4.42
CA SER A 176 -2.25 12.94 -3.85
C SER A 176 -1.16 12.85 -4.93
N PRO A 177 -1.18 13.74 -5.93
CA PRO A 177 -0.33 13.64 -7.11
C PRO A 177 1.06 14.29 -6.95
N LEU A 178 1.29 15.14 -5.94
CA LEU A 178 2.44 16.05 -5.92
C LEU A 178 3.78 15.32 -5.83
N THR A 179 3.87 14.28 -5.01
CA THR A 179 5.15 13.57 -4.79
C THR A 179 5.56 12.70 -5.97
N ALA A 180 4.62 12.34 -6.88
CA ALA A 180 4.96 11.65 -8.12
C ALA A 180 5.81 12.51 -9.07
N ASP A 181 5.52 13.81 -9.14
CA ASP A 181 6.31 14.79 -9.90
C ASP A 181 7.77 14.78 -9.42
N ARG A 182 7.96 14.89 -8.11
CA ARG A 182 9.28 14.88 -7.50
C ARG A 182 10.04 13.56 -7.72
N LEU A 183 9.34 12.41 -7.68
CA LEU A 183 9.96 11.12 -7.95
C LEU A 183 10.46 11.04 -9.41
N GLY A 184 9.70 11.52 -10.37
CA GLY A 184 10.11 11.59 -11.78
C GLY A 184 11.37 12.42 -11.99
N GLU A 185 11.44 13.58 -11.34
CA GLU A 185 12.60 14.47 -11.36
C GLU A 185 13.85 13.83 -10.73
N LEU A 186 13.72 13.28 -9.52
CA LEU A 186 14.82 12.62 -8.80
C LEU A 186 15.35 11.39 -9.54
N ALA A 187 14.49 10.66 -10.25
CA ALA A 187 14.92 9.52 -11.05
C ALA A 187 15.87 9.94 -12.18
N LEU A 188 15.58 11.04 -12.86
CA LEU A 188 16.46 11.60 -13.88
C LEU A 188 17.77 12.12 -13.29
N GLU A 189 17.70 12.84 -12.16
CA GLU A 189 18.87 13.34 -11.43
C GLU A 189 19.78 12.18 -10.97
N ALA A 190 19.20 11.06 -10.59
CA ALA A 190 19.94 9.83 -10.26
C ALA A 190 20.66 9.22 -11.47
N GLY A 191 20.31 9.64 -12.68
CA GLY A 191 20.83 9.11 -13.94
C GLY A 191 20.09 7.88 -14.46
N ILE A 192 18.88 7.62 -13.98
CA ILE A 192 18.00 6.60 -14.58
C ILE A 192 17.64 7.07 -15.99
N PRO A 193 17.86 6.24 -17.02
CA PRO A 193 17.68 6.67 -18.41
C PRO A 193 16.23 7.11 -18.71
N ALA A 194 16.09 8.07 -19.60
CA ALA A 194 14.79 8.49 -20.13
C ALA A 194 13.97 7.30 -20.61
N GLY A 195 12.66 7.28 -20.32
CA GLY A 195 11.74 6.21 -20.66
C GLY A 195 11.71 5.04 -19.68
N VAL A 196 12.73 4.83 -18.83
CA VAL A 196 12.75 3.74 -17.85
C VAL A 196 11.66 3.91 -16.79
N LEU A 197 11.49 5.11 -16.26
CA LEU A 197 10.36 5.50 -15.41
C LEU A 197 9.61 6.65 -16.07
N ASN A 198 8.32 6.47 -16.29
CA ASN A 198 7.41 7.49 -16.77
C ASN A 198 6.33 7.72 -15.72
N VAL A 199 5.90 8.97 -15.52
CA VAL A 199 4.84 9.33 -14.58
C VAL A 199 3.73 10.03 -15.33
N VAL A 200 2.54 9.43 -15.34
CA VAL A 200 1.35 10.01 -15.95
C VAL A 200 0.36 10.40 -14.87
N GLN A 201 0.05 11.68 -14.79
CA GLN A 201 -0.98 12.25 -13.93
C GLN A 201 -2.37 12.06 -14.55
N GLY A 202 -3.42 12.10 -13.76
CA GLY A 202 -4.80 11.99 -14.26
C GLY A 202 -5.69 11.14 -13.36
N TYR A 203 -6.94 11.00 -13.76
CA TYR A 203 -7.94 10.25 -12.99
C TYR A 203 -7.80 8.73 -13.16
N GLY A 204 -8.20 7.98 -12.13
CA GLY A 204 -8.20 6.52 -12.17
C GLY A 204 -9.07 5.95 -13.30
N ALA A 205 -10.23 6.56 -13.56
CA ALA A 205 -11.18 6.13 -14.57
C ALA A 205 -10.73 6.40 -16.03
N THR A 206 -9.77 7.29 -16.24
CA THR A 206 -9.21 7.62 -17.57
C THR A 206 -7.80 7.10 -17.72
N ALA A 207 -6.80 7.82 -17.21
CA ALA A 207 -5.40 7.42 -17.28
C ALA A 207 -5.12 6.06 -16.63
N GLY A 208 -5.73 5.77 -15.47
CA GLY A 208 -5.56 4.49 -14.78
C GLY A 208 -6.12 3.32 -15.58
N ASP A 209 -7.34 3.41 -16.10
CA ASP A 209 -7.98 2.37 -16.92
C ASP A 209 -7.22 2.15 -18.22
N ALA A 210 -6.85 3.22 -18.93
CA ALA A 210 -6.04 3.13 -20.16
C ALA A 210 -4.70 2.44 -19.89
N LEU A 211 -4.02 2.77 -18.77
CA LEU A 211 -2.74 2.18 -18.42
C LEU A 211 -2.82 0.67 -18.18
N VAL A 212 -3.75 0.24 -17.32
CA VAL A 212 -3.84 -1.19 -16.96
C VAL A 212 -4.30 -2.07 -18.14
N ARG A 213 -5.03 -1.49 -19.08
CA ARG A 213 -5.52 -2.19 -20.29
C ARG A 213 -4.52 -2.14 -21.45
N HIS A 214 -3.50 -1.28 -21.40
CA HIS A 214 -2.59 -1.07 -22.52
C HIS A 214 -1.92 -2.39 -22.94
N HIS A 215 -1.87 -2.66 -24.25
CA HIS A 215 -1.42 -3.95 -24.82
C HIS A 215 0.07 -4.25 -24.60
N ASP A 216 0.92 -3.21 -24.50
CA ASP A 216 2.35 -3.38 -24.22
C ASP A 216 2.66 -3.61 -22.74
N VAL A 217 1.70 -3.36 -21.83
CA VAL A 217 1.85 -3.62 -20.41
C VAL A 217 1.76 -5.12 -20.12
N ARG A 218 2.78 -5.67 -19.47
CA ARG A 218 2.91 -7.10 -19.16
C ARG A 218 2.60 -7.43 -17.70
N ALA A 219 2.80 -6.49 -16.79
CA ALA A 219 2.49 -6.66 -15.39
C ALA A 219 1.77 -5.43 -14.84
N VAL A 220 0.87 -5.65 -13.90
CA VAL A 220 0.13 -4.60 -13.18
C VAL A 220 0.36 -4.79 -11.69
N SER A 221 0.96 -3.80 -11.04
CA SER A 221 1.00 -3.69 -9.59
C SER A 221 0.09 -2.56 -9.16
N PHE A 222 -0.99 -2.92 -8.47
CA PHE A 222 -2.04 -2.01 -8.04
C PHE A 222 -2.22 -2.08 -6.52
N THR A 223 -2.32 -0.94 -5.87
CA THR A 223 -2.79 -0.82 -4.49
C THR A 223 -3.96 0.14 -4.44
N GLY A 224 -5.07 -0.27 -3.84
CA GLY A 224 -6.28 0.53 -3.75
C GLY A 224 -7.51 -0.25 -3.30
N GLY A 225 -8.70 0.30 -3.55
CA GLY A 225 -9.95 -0.32 -3.15
C GLY A 225 -10.26 -1.64 -3.85
N THR A 226 -10.85 -2.59 -3.13
CA THR A 226 -11.18 -3.95 -3.63
C THR A 226 -12.07 -3.92 -4.87
N ALA A 227 -13.06 -3.03 -4.94
CA ALA A 227 -13.92 -2.90 -6.11
C ALA A 227 -13.12 -2.50 -7.38
N THR A 228 -12.18 -1.56 -7.23
CA THR A 228 -11.28 -1.15 -8.32
C THR A 228 -10.35 -2.30 -8.74
N GLY A 229 -9.76 -3.02 -7.78
CA GLY A 229 -8.92 -4.18 -8.08
C GLY A 229 -9.66 -5.27 -8.85
N ARG A 230 -10.88 -5.61 -8.44
CA ARG A 230 -11.78 -6.54 -9.17
C ARG A 230 -12.05 -6.06 -10.60
N ASN A 231 -12.31 -4.77 -10.79
CA ASN A 231 -12.53 -4.18 -12.11
C ASN A 231 -11.29 -4.26 -13.01
N ILE A 232 -10.11 -3.96 -12.46
CA ILE A 232 -8.83 -4.08 -13.18
C ILE A 232 -8.62 -5.53 -13.65
N MET A 233 -8.73 -6.50 -12.75
CA MET A 233 -8.54 -7.91 -13.09
C MET A 233 -9.52 -8.40 -14.18
N LYS A 234 -10.76 -7.91 -14.15
CA LYS A 234 -11.76 -8.23 -15.15
C LYS A 234 -11.45 -7.66 -16.54
N ASN A 235 -10.86 -6.45 -16.61
CA ASN A 235 -10.78 -5.69 -17.85
C ASN A 235 -9.37 -5.59 -18.44
N ALA A 236 -8.30 -5.79 -17.65
CA ALA A 236 -6.94 -5.61 -18.11
C ALA A 236 -6.37 -6.82 -18.90
N GLY A 237 -7.05 -7.96 -18.91
CA GLY A 237 -6.69 -9.14 -19.69
C GLY A 237 -5.57 -9.99 -19.06
N LEU A 238 -4.93 -10.81 -19.88
CA LEU A 238 -3.89 -11.74 -19.44
C LEU A 238 -2.57 -11.01 -19.18
N LYS A 239 -2.26 -10.76 -17.93
CA LYS A 239 -1.06 -10.09 -17.42
C LYS A 239 -0.63 -10.72 -16.10
N LYS A 240 0.55 -10.39 -15.61
CA LYS A 240 0.91 -10.65 -14.21
C LYS A 240 0.30 -9.59 -13.31
N TYR A 241 -0.11 -9.99 -12.12
CA TYR A 241 -0.79 -9.10 -11.16
C TYR A 241 -0.18 -9.18 -9.77
N SER A 242 0.06 -8.01 -9.16
CA SER A 242 0.13 -7.80 -7.72
C SER A 242 -1.01 -6.86 -7.33
N MET A 243 -1.94 -7.38 -6.56
CA MET A 243 -3.12 -6.65 -6.11
C MET A 243 -3.11 -6.54 -4.59
N GLU A 244 -2.85 -5.35 -4.09
CA GLU A 244 -2.92 -5.02 -2.67
C GLU A 244 -4.19 -4.20 -2.44
N LEU A 245 -5.18 -4.85 -1.82
CA LEU A 245 -6.54 -4.33 -1.74
C LEU A 245 -6.93 -3.99 -0.30
N GLY A 246 -8.24 -3.82 -0.08
CA GLY A 246 -8.79 -3.43 1.21
C GLY A 246 -8.56 -4.46 2.32
N GLY A 247 -8.78 -4.03 3.55
CA GLY A 247 -8.66 -4.86 4.73
C GLY A 247 -9.68 -4.53 5.81
N LYS A 248 -9.93 -5.51 6.69
CA LYS A 248 -10.73 -5.35 7.90
C LYS A 248 -10.08 -6.17 9.03
N SER A 249 -8.83 -5.84 9.30
CA SER A 249 -7.92 -6.66 10.10
C SER A 249 -8.40 -6.85 11.53
N PRO A 250 -8.49 -8.10 12.03
CA PRO A 250 -8.83 -8.40 13.41
C PRO A 250 -7.63 -8.17 14.34
N VAL A 251 -7.90 -7.66 15.54
CA VAL A 251 -6.99 -7.62 16.69
C VAL A 251 -7.59 -8.49 17.77
N LEU A 252 -7.00 -9.62 18.10
CA LEU A 252 -7.46 -10.54 19.14
C LEU A 252 -6.68 -10.26 20.43
N ILE A 253 -7.35 -9.86 21.51
CA ILE A 253 -6.73 -9.55 22.80
C ILE A 253 -7.30 -10.51 23.86
N PHE A 254 -6.46 -11.43 24.32
CA PHE A 254 -6.78 -12.42 25.35
C PHE A 254 -6.50 -11.85 26.74
N GLU A 255 -7.12 -12.44 27.76
CA GLU A 255 -7.00 -12.01 29.17
C GLU A 255 -5.58 -12.14 29.75
N ASP A 256 -4.76 -13.02 29.18
CA ASP A 256 -3.37 -13.27 29.55
C ASP A 256 -2.38 -12.34 28.81
N ALA A 257 -2.85 -11.40 27.97
CA ALA A 257 -2.01 -10.46 27.26
C ALA A 257 -1.35 -9.43 28.19
N ASP A 258 -0.23 -8.83 27.73
CA ASP A 258 0.26 -7.57 28.27
C ASP A 258 -0.71 -6.45 27.83
N ILE A 259 -1.65 -6.12 28.71
CA ILE A 259 -2.77 -5.21 28.43
C ILE A 259 -2.30 -3.79 28.10
N GLU A 260 -1.24 -3.28 28.75
CA GLU A 260 -0.73 -1.93 28.45
C GLU A 260 -0.18 -1.86 27.02
N ARG A 261 0.65 -2.82 26.65
CA ARG A 261 1.19 -2.88 25.30
C ARG A 261 0.12 -3.18 24.24
N ALA A 262 -0.86 -4.01 24.58
CA ALA A 262 -1.99 -4.29 23.69
C ALA A 262 -2.84 -3.04 23.43
N LEU A 263 -3.10 -2.21 24.45
CA LEU A 263 -3.77 -0.92 24.33
C LEU A 263 -2.98 0.05 23.44
N ASP A 264 -1.67 0.20 23.69
CA ASP A 264 -0.80 1.06 22.87
C ASP A 264 -0.83 0.65 21.40
N ALA A 265 -0.65 -0.64 21.14
CA ALA A 265 -0.63 -1.17 19.79
C ALA A 265 -2.00 -1.09 19.09
N ALA A 266 -3.09 -1.37 19.80
CA ALA A 266 -4.43 -1.27 19.25
C ALA A 266 -4.78 0.16 18.84
N LEU A 267 -4.48 1.15 19.69
CA LEU A 267 -4.63 2.58 19.38
C LEU A 267 -3.77 2.98 18.16
N PHE A 268 -2.50 2.56 18.14
CA PHE A 268 -1.60 2.86 17.05
C PHE A 268 -2.06 2.22 15.74
N THR A 269 -2.48 0.95 15.74
CA THR A 269 -2.84 0.24 14.51
C THR A 269 -4.10 0.78 13.85
N ILE A 270 -5.04 1.35 14.62
CA ILE A 270 -6.25 1.92 14.04
C ILE A 270 -6.15 3.43 13.76
N PHE A 271 -5.44 4.21 14.59
CA PHE A 271 -5.47 5.67 14.48
C PHE A 271 -4.27 6.28 13.76
N SER A 272 -3.12 5.58 13.66
CA SER A 272 -1.99 6.09 12.86
C SER A 272 -2.38 6.24 11.39
N ILE A 273 -1.74 7.19 10.69
CA ILE A 273 -2.05 7.52 9.29
C ILE A 273 -3.55 7.90 9.17
N ASN A 274 -4.07 8.67 10.13
CA ASN A 274 -5.49 9.10 10.21
C ASN A 274 -6.50 7.93 10.14
N GLY A 275 -6.10 6.69 10.43
CA GLY A 275 -6.90 5.49 10.19
C GLY A 275 -7.05 5.10 8.71
N GLU A 276 -6.43 5.84 7.81
CA GLU A 276 -6.43 5.64 6.36
C GLU A 276 -5.36 4.61 5.96
N ARG A 277 -5.49 3.40 6.47
CA ARG A 277 -4.51 2.35 6.39
C ARG A 277 -5.14 1.00 6.06
N CYS A 278 -4.66 0.31 5.04
CA CYS A 278 -5.17 -1.00 4.63
C CYS A 278 -5.00 -2.09 5.71
N THR A 279 -3.92 -2.01 6.52
CA THR A 279 -3.65 -2.92 7.63
C THR A 279 -4.22 -2.44 8.97
N ALA A 280 -5.12 -1.44 8.99
CA ALA A 280 -5.71 -0.94 10.22
C ALA A 280 -6.37 -2.07 11.04
N GLY A 281 -6.00 -2.17 12.32
CA GLY A 281 -6.65 -3.09 13.27
C GLY A 281 -8.03 -2.56 13.67
N SER A 282 -8.97 -2.53 12.73
CA SER A 282 -10.25 -1.85 12.87
C SER A 282 -11.32 -2.67 13.58
N ARG A 283 -11.18 -4.00 13.65
CA ARG A 283 -12.00 -4.91 14.47
C ARG A 283 -11.18 -5.38 15.66
N ILE A 284 -11.44 -4.83 16.84
CA ILE A 284 -10.71 -5.15 18.07
C ILE A 284 -11.59 -6.09 18.89
N PHE A 285 -11.25 -7.38 18.86
CA PHE A 285 -11.87 -8.44 19.62
C PHE A 285 -11.18 -8.55 20.97
N ILE A 286 -11.93 -8.40 22.06
CA ILE A 286 -11.43 -8.42 23.43
C ILE A 286 -12.10 -9.54 24.18
N GLN A 287 -11.31 -10.39 24.87
CA GLN A 287 -11.88 -11.49 25.67
C GLN A 287 -12.81 -10.94 26.73
N GLN A 288 -13.97 -11.58 26.91
CA GLN A 288 -15.09 -11.08 27.69
C GLN A 288 -14.73 -10.74 29.14
N SER A 289 -13.81 -11.47 29.75
CA SER A 289 -13.36 -11.24 31.13
C SER A 289 -12.70 -9.88 31.34
N ILE A 290 -12.03 -9.34 30.34
CA ILE A 290 -11.31 -8.05 30.38
C ILE A 290 -12.01 -6.95 29.60
N TYR A 291 -13.11 -7.26 28.91
CA TYR A 291 -13.79 -6.33 27.97
C TYR A 291 -14.17 -4.99 28.62
N PRO A 292 -14.89 -4.95 29.77
CA PRO A 292 -15.36 -3.67 30.32
C PRO A 292 -14.21 -2.69 30.66
N GLU A 293 -13.17 -3.19 31.28
CA GLU A 293 -12.01 -2.36 31.68
C GLU A 293 -11.19 -1.93 30.47
N PHE A 294 -10.94 -2.83 29.54
CA PHE A 294 -10.20 -2.52 28.30
C PHE A 294 -10.93 -1.44 27.48
N VAL A 295 -12.22 -1.60 27.23
CA VAL A 295 -13.05 -0.67 26.46
C VAL A 295 -13.05 0.73 27.06
N LYS A 296 -13.23 0.84 28.38
CA LYS A 296 -13.17 2.10 29.11
C LYS A 296 -11.82 2.81 28.88
N ARG A 297 -10.72 2.09 29.13
CA ARG A 297 -9.36 2.64 28.98
C ARG A 297 -9.01 3.00 27.54
N PHE A 298 -9.46 2.19 26.58
CA PHE A 298 -9.26 2.46 25.16
C PHE A 298 -9.96 3.74 24.74
N ALA A 299 -11.23 3.93 25.12
CA ALA A 299 -11.99 5.14 24.82
C ALA A 299 -11.40 6.40 25.49
N GLU A 300 -11.00 6.31 26.75
CA GLU A 300 -10.32 7.41 27.45
C GLU A 300 -9.03 7.84 26.75
N ARG A 301 -8.23 6.89 26.27
CA ARG A 301 -6.98 7.17 25.55
C ARG A 301 -7.23 7.69 24.14
N ALA A 302 -8.24 7.18 23.43
CA ALA A 302 -8.64 7.68 22.12
C ALA A 302 -9.07 9.17 22.18
N ASN A 303 -9.79 9.57 23.22
CA ASN A 303 -10.20 10.97 23.45
C ASN A 303 -9.02 11.93 23.74
N ARG A 304 -7.85 11.41 24.13
CA ARG A 304 -6.64 12.24 24.38
C ARG A 304 -5.77 12.44 23.14
N LEU A 305 -6.08 11.75 22.02
CA LEU A 305 -5.32 11.91 20.79
C LEU A 305 -5.51 13.32 20.22
N ARG A 306 -4.41 13.98 19.89
CA ARG A 306 -4.41 15.35 19.38
C ARG A 306 -4.78 15.38 17.92
N VAL A 307 -5.94 15.96 17.62
CA VAL A 307 -6.43 16.25 16.26
C VAL A 307 -6.12 17.70 15.94
N GLY A 308 -5.50 17.99 14.80
CA GLY A 308 -5.16 19.37 14.48
C GLY A 308 -4.32 19.55 13.24
N ASP A 309 -3.59 20.65 13.17
CA ASP A 309 -2.73 21.03 12.04
C ASP A 309 -1.72 19.91 11.73
N PRO A 310 -1.74 19.34 10.53
CA PRO A 310 -0.80 18.29 10.15
C PRO A 310 0.67 18.74 10.18
N THR A 311 0.92 20.04 10.08
CA THR A 311 2.28 20.62 10.11
C THR A 311 2.85 20.76 11.52
N ASP A 312 2.00 20.71 12.57
CA ASP A 312 2.46 20.69 13.96
C ASP A 312 3.04 19.28 14.28
N PRO A 313 4.32 19.19 14.69
CA PRO A 313 4.96 17.91 15.01
C PRO A 313 4.28 17.15 16.16
N ASN A 314 3.45 17.80 16.94
CA ASN A 314 2.70 17.19 18.03
C ASN A 314 1.32 16.67 17.62
N THR A 315 0.82 16.99 16.45
CA THR A 315 -0.45 16.46 15.93
C THR A 315 -0.32 14.95 15.70
N GLN A 316 -1.29 14.18 16.20
CA GLN A 316 -1.34 12.73 16.03
C GLN A 316 -2.29 12.31 14.93
N ILE A 317 -3.37 13.06 14.74
CA ILE A 317 -4.40 12.85 13.72
C ILE A 317 -4.56 14.14 12.93
N GLY A 318 -4.35 14.05 11.63
CA GLY A 318 -4.53 15.15 10.69
C GLY A 318 -5.93 15.14 10.05
N ALA A 319 -6.01 15.68 8.83
CA ALA A 319 -7.24 15.71 8.04
C ALA A 319 -7.37 14.46 7.17
N LEU A 320 -8.59 13.96 6.96
CA LEU A 320 -8.88 12.92 5.98
C LEU A 320 -8.69 13.50 4.56
N ILE A 321 -8.30 12.65 3.64
CA ILE A 321 -7.85 13.03 2.30
C ILE A 321 -8.81 13.96 1.51
N SER A 322 -10.11 13.83 1.68
CA SER A 322 -11.09 14.61 0.93
C SER A 322 -12.42 14.74 1.66
N GLN A 323 -13.23 15.73 1.28
CA GLN A 323 -14.58 15.91 1.79
C GLN A 323 -15.45 14.68 1.51
N GLN A 324 -15.37 14.10 0.31
CA GLN A 324 -16.12 12.89 -0.03
C GLN A 324 -15.76 11.70 0.88
N HIS A 325 -14.46 11.56 1.19
CA HIS A 325 -14.00 10.51 2.09
C HIS A 325 -14.43 10.77 3.54
N TRP A 326 -14.38 12.02 3.99
CA TRP A 326 -14.90 12.43 5.28
C TRP A 326 -16.40 12.08 5.42
N GLU A 327 -17.22 12.37 4.39
CA GLU A 327 -18.65 12.03 4.36
C GLU A 327 -18.87 10.52 4.43
N LYS A 328 -18.06 9.74 3.70
CA LYS A 328 -18.09 8.26 3.78
C LYS A 328 -17.82 7.77 5.20
N VAL A 329 -16.74 8.24 5.83
CA VAL A 329 -16.35 7.80 7.19
C VAL A 329 -17.39 8.23 8.23
N SER A 330 -17.86 9.49 8.17
CA SER A 330 -18.95 10.00 9.02
C SER A 330 -20.23 9.21 8.85
N GLY A 331 -20.57 8.82 7.60
CA GLY A 331 -21.72 7.98 7.31
C GLY A 331 -21.63 6.61 7.98
N TYR A 332 -20.47 5.98 7.98
CA TYR A 332 -20.26 4.70 8.69
C TYR A 332 -20.39 4.83 10.21
N ILE A 333 -19.96 5.95 10.81
CA ILE A 333 -20.14 6.18 12.24
C ILE A 333 -21.63 6.26 12.59
N ARG A 334 -22.41 7.04 11.83
CA ARG A 334 -23.87 7.13 12.01
C ARG A 334 -24.55 5.77 11.83
N LEU A 335 -24.17 5.05 10.78
CA LEU A 335 -24.69 3.71 10.51
C LEU A 335 -24.40 2.74 11.66
N GLY A 336 -23.19 2.75 12.23
CA GLY A 336 -22.84 1.87 13.36
C GLY A 336 -23.70 2.16 14.60
N ILE A 337 -23.98 3.44 14.88
CA ILE A 337 -24.88 3.84 15.97
C ILE A 337 -26.33 3.39 15.67
N GLU A 338 -26.80 3.54 14.44
CA GLU A 338 -28.12 3.09 13.99
C GLU A 338 -28.27 1.57 14.06
N GLU A 339 -27.19 0.82 13.77
CA GLU A 339 -27.16 -0.64 13.89
C GLU A 339 -27.05 -1.13 15.36
N GLY A 340 -26.87 -0.22 16.33
CA GLY A 340 -26.90 -0.53 17.76
C GLY A 340 -25.55 -0.49 18.47
N ALA A 341 -24.47 -0.05 17.82
CA ALA A 341 -23.19 0.14 18.48
C ALA A 341 -23.20 1.31 19.46
N THR A 342 -22.49 1.19 20.57
CA THR A 342 -22.35 2.23 21.59
C THR A 342 -21.21 3.17 21.24
N LEU A 343 -21.48 4.46 21.00
CA LEU A 343 -20.47 5.49 20.79
C LEU A 343 -19.80 5.88 22.13
N LEU A 344 -18.50 5.63 22.28
CA LEU A 344 -17.76 5.94 23.50
C LEU A 344 -16.76 7.12 23.36
N ALA A 345 -16.30 7.39 22.16
CA ALA A 345 -15.39 8.49 21.86
C ALA A 345 -15.59 8.98 20.42
N GLY A 346 -15.22 10.21 20.15
CA GLY A 346 -15.31 10.82 18.83
C GLY A 346 -16.74 11.14 18.39
N GLY A 347 -17.11 10.69 17.21
CA GLY A 347 -18.42 10.91 16.59
C GLY A 347 -18.33 11.34 15.13
N ALA A 348 -19.48 11.54 14.50
CA ALA A 348 -19.60 11.77 13.06
C ALA A 348 -19.40 13.23 12.62
N ASP A 349 -19.23 14.15 13.56
CA ASP A 349 -19.17 15.58 13.26
C ASP A 349 -17.74 16.11 13.24
N LYS A 350 -17.52 17.22 12.53
CA LYS A 350 -16.23 17.92 12.55
C LYS A 350 -15.94 18.47 13.96
N PRO A 351 -14.67 18.41 14.42
CA PRO A 351 -14.31 19.00 15.71
C PRO A 351 -14.61 20.51 15.74
N SER A 352 -15.30 20.98 16.77
CA SER A 352 -15.71 22.41 16.92
C SER A 352 -14.60 23.31 17.45
N ASP A 353 -13.58 22.72 18.07
CA ASP A 353 -12.45 23.39 18.73
C ASP A 353 -11.21 23.61 17.85
N LEU A 354 -11.33 23.35 16.54
CA LEU A 354 -10.25 23.60 15.60
C LEU A 354 -10.01 25.11 15.39
N PRO A 355 -8.74 25.53 15.20
CA PRO A 355 -8.38 26.89 14.78
C PRO A 355 -9.13 27.33 13.53
N ALA A 356 -9.35 28.64 13.37
CA ALA A 356 -10.18 29.18 12.30
C ALA A 356 -9.71 28.75 10.90
N HIS A 357 -8.40 28.67 10.64
CA HIS A 357 -7.82 28.27 9.36
C HIS A 357 -8.00 26.80 9.02
N LEU A 358 -8.35 25.95 10.00
CA LEU A 358 -8.58 24.52 9.81
C LEU A 358 -10.08 24.14 9.74
N LYS A 359 -10.98 25.09 9.98
CA LYS A 359 -12.43 24.79 10.01
C LYS A 359 -13.00 24.24 8.71
N ALA A 360 -12.40 24.60 7.56
CA ALA A 360 -12.77 24.07 6.26
C ALA A 360 -12.25 22.65 6.02
N GLY A 361 -11.25 22.20 6.79
CA GLY A 361 -10.59 20.91 6.60
C GLY A 361 -11.46 19.70 6.93
N ASN A 362 -11.00 18.55 6.51
CA ASN A 362 -11.71 17.27 6.59
C ASN A 362 -11.37 16.52 7.89
N PHE A 363 -11.41 17.20 9.03
CA PHE A 363 -11.06 16.60 10.32
C PHE A 363 -12.16 15.74 10.90
N LEU A 364 -11.75 14.65 11.55
CA LEU A 364 -12.61 13.76 12.31
C LEU A 364 -11.89 13.30 13.58
N ARG A 365 -12.60 13.26 14.72
CA ARG A 365 -12.01 12.72 15.95
C ARG A 365 -11.88 11.20 15.88
N PRO A 366 -10.83 10.62 16.50
CA PRO A 366 -10.75 9.19 16.76
C PRO A 366 -12.06 8.68 17.36
N THR A 367 -12.72 7.78 16.67
CA THR A 367 -14.06 7.31 17.04
C THR A 367 -14.01 5.87 17.52
N VAL A 368 -14.67 5.60 18.63
CA VAL A 368 -14.75 4.30 19.27
C VAL A 368 -16.19 3.85 19.34
N LEU A 369 -16.52 2.79 18.63
CA LEU A 369 -17.81 2.07 18.67
C LEU A 369 -17.62 0.79 19.46
N ALA A 370 -18.31 0.67 20.60
CA ALA A 370 -18.30 -0.53 21.45
C ALA A 370 -19.59 -1.34 21.24
N ASP A 371 -19.62 -2.54 21.81
CA ASP A 371 -20.74 -3.48 21.75
C ASP A 371 -21.14 -3.81 20.30
N VAL A 372 -20.15 -3.80 19.40
CA VAL A 372 -20.35 -4.08 17.98
C VAL A 372 -20.61 -5.58 17.78
N ASP A 373 -21.69 -5.93 17.07
CA ASP A 373 -21.89 -7.29 16.57
C ASP A 373 -21.09 -7.46 15.25
N ASN A 374 -20.41 -8.60 15.09
CA ASN A 374 -19.61 -8.85 13.88
C ASN A 374 -20.40 -8.81 12.58
N ARG A 375 -21.73 -8.92 12.62
CA ARG A 375 -22.64 -8.83 11.46
C ARG A 375 -22.95 -7.38 11.04
N MET A 376 -22.67 -6.39 11.91
CA MET A 376 -22.85 -4.98 11.57
C MET A 376 -21.97 -4.58 10.41
N ARG A 377 -22.43 -3.71 9.54
CA ARG A 377 -21.67 -3.23 8.38
C ARG A 377 -20.36 -2.54 8.78
N VAL A 378 -20.36 -1.84 9.92
CA VAL A 378 -19.14 -1.24 10.48
C VAL A 378 -18.07 -2.25 10.86
N ALA A 379 -18.43 -3.51 11.11
CA ALA A 379 -17.49 -4.62 11.37
C ALA A 379 -17.12 -5.38 10.09
N GLN A 380 -17.93 -5.36 9.05
CA GLN A 380 -17.73 -6.14 7.83
C GLN A 380 -17.09 -5.32 6.70
N GLU A 381 -17.43 -4.04 6.57
CA GLU A 381 -17.00 -3.20 5.46
C GLU A 381 -15.79 -2.32 5.82
N GLU A 382 -14.92 -2.05 4.86
CA GLU A 382 -13.73 -1.19 5.04
C GLU A 382 -14.13 0.28 5.13
N ILE A 383 -14.03 0.87 6.32
CA ILE A 383 -14.31 2.29 6.57
C ILE A 383 -13.18 3.17 6.03
N PHE A 384 -11.92 2.79 6.29
CA PHE A 384 -10.68 3.47 5.92
C PHE A 384 -10.55 4.86 6.55
N GLY A 385 -10.78 4.95 7.86
CA GLY A 385 -10.73 6.16 8.66
C GLY A 385 -10.53 5.85 10.14
N PRO A 386 -10.46 6.87 11.02
CA PRO A 386 -10.12 6.70 12.44
C PRO A 386 -11.31 6.17 13.26
N VAL A 387 -11.80 4.97 12.93
CA VAL A 387 -12.95 4.33 13.57
C VAL A 387 -12.60 2.94 14.04
N ALA A 388 -12.58 2.73 15.36
CA ALA A 388 -12.38 1.45 16.01
C ALA A 388 -13.72 0.78 16.35
N CYS A 389 -13.87 -0.51 15.99
CA CYS A 389 -14.98 -1.35 16.38
C CYS A 389 -14.51 -2.33 17.46
N LEU A 390 -15.09 -2.26 18.67
CA LEU A 390 -14.76 -3.11 19.81
C LEU A 390 -15.82 -4.18 19.99
N LEU A 391 -15.38 -5.45 19.99
CA LEU A 391 -16.25 -6.63 20.02
C LEU A 391 -15.81 -7.57 21.16
N PRO A 392 -16.73 -8.09 22.00
CA PRO A 392 -16.37 -9.14 22.96
C PRO A 392 -16.29 -10.50 22.28
N PHE A 393 -15.46 -11.40 22.82
CA PHE A 393 -15.47 -12.83 22.51
C PHE A 393 -15.23 -13.67 23.78
N LYS A 394 -15.68 -14.92 23.79
CA LYS A 394 -15.65 -15.79 24.98
C LYS A 394 -14.34 -16.55 25.12
N ASP A 395 -13.94 -17.25 24.08
CA ASP A 395 -12.82 -18.18 24.08
C ASP A 395 -12.06 -18.18 22.74
N GLU A 396 -10.97 -18.92 22.67
CA GLU A 396 -10.09 -19.02 21.51
C GLU A 396 -10.85 -19.43 20.22
N ALA A 397 -11.76 -20.38 20.33
CA ALA A 397 -12.50 -20.90 19.18
C ALA A 397 -13.47 -19.86 18.60
N GLU A 398 -14.17 -19.12 19.46
CA GLU A 398 -15.03 -18.02 19.03
C GLU A 398 -14.22 -16.85 18.46
N GLY A 399 -13.11 -16.47 19.13
CA GLY A 399 -12.23 -15.42 18.65
C GLY A 399 -11.71 -15.70 17.24
N LEU A 400 -11.24 -16.92 16.99
CA LEU A 400 -10.78 -17.36 15.66
C LEU A 400 -11.91 -17.34 14.62
N ARG A 401 -13.07 -17.86 14.98
CA ARG A 401 -14.25 -17.86 14.09
C ARG A 401 -14.65 -16.44 13.68
N LEU A 402 -14.78 -15.54 14.65
CA LEU A 402 -15.16 -14.13 14.41
C LEU A 402 -14.09 -13.38 13.61
N ALA A 403 -12.81 -13.65 13.87
CA ALA A 403 -11.70 -13.06 13.13
C ALA A 403 -11.77 -13.38 11.63
N ASN A 404 -12.09 -14.64 11.30
CA ASN A 404 -12.18 -15.12 9.91
C ASN A 404 -13.51 -14.79 9.21
N ASP A 405 -14.55 -14.46 9.98
CA ASP A 405 -15.90 -14.16 9.47
C ASP A 405 -15.98 -12.74 8.88
N VAL A 406 -15.28 -12.55 7.77
CA VAL A 406 -15.23 -11.35 6.95
C VAL A 406 -14.67 -11.69 5.57
N GLU A 407 -15.01 -10.92 4.54
CA GLU A 407 -14.48 -11.17 3.17
C GLU A 407 -12.98 -10.87 3.02
N TYR A 408 -12.41 -10.07 3.91
CA TYR A 408 -11.01 -9.63 3.86
C TYR A 408 -10.06 -10.57 4.57
N GLY A 409 -8.77 -10.49 4.22
CA GLY A 409 -7.71 -11.27 4.85
C GLY A 409 -6.32 -10.64 4.63
N LEU A 410 -6.12 -9.34 4.96
CA LEU A 410 -4.83 -8.68 4.77
C LEU A 410 -3.89 -8.93 5.95
N ALA A 411 -4.21 -8.39 7.12
CA ALA A 411 -3.41 -8.53 8.33
C ALA A 411 -4.27 -9.00 9.51
N SER A 412 -3.61 -9.51 10.55
CA SER A 412 -4.20 -9.86 11.83
C SER A 412 -3.20 -9.62 12.96
N TYR A 413 -3.71 -9.37 14.17
CA TYR A 413 -2.92 -9.08 15.36
C TYR A 413 -3.40 -9.95 16.51
N ILE A 414 -2.48 -10.63 17.23
CA ILE A 414 -2.77 -11.53 18.33
C ILE A 414 -2.01 -11.08 19.56
N TRP A 415 -2.70 -10.92 20.68
CA TRP A 415 -2.16 -10.55 21.98
C TRP A 415 -2.45 -11.61 23.02
N THR A 416 -1.47 -12.41 23.40
CA THR A 416 -1.51 -13.49 24.41
C THR A 416 -0.09 -13.86 24.84
N GLN A 417 0.08 -14.37 26.04
CA GLN A 417 1.35 -14.92 26.52
C GLN A 417 1.46 -16.45 26.30
N ASP A 418 0.38 -17.11 25.88
CA ASP A 418 0.36 -18.55 25.61
C ASP A 418 0.90 -18.84 24.18
N VAL A 419 2.13 -19.36 24.11
CA VAL A 419 2.78 -19.73 22.84
C VAL A 419 2.01 -20.80 22.06
N SER A 420 1.36 -21.75 22.74
CA SER A 420 0.57 -22.78 22.08
C SER A 420 -0.68 -22.22 21.42
N LYS A 421 -1.33 -21.25 22.07
CA LYS A 421 -2.45 -20.48 21.52
C LYS A 421 -2.00 -19.68 20.28
N VAL A 422 -0.85 -19.01 20.37
CA VAL A 422 -0.24 -18.29 19.23
C VAL A 422 -0.10 -19.20 18.00
N LEU A 423 0.49 -20.39 18.18
CA LEU A 423 0.73 -21.33 17.07
C LEU A 423 -0.57 -21.83 16.43
N ARG A 424 -1.61 -22.11 17.25
CA ARG A 424 -2.92 -22.52 16.74
C ARG A 424 -3.62 -21.40 15.98
N LEU A 425 -3.65 -20.20 16.56
CA LEU A 425 -4.31 -19.03 15.95
C LEU A 425 -3.59 -18.59 14.68
N ALA A 426 -2.26 -18.50 14.69
CA ALA A 426 -1.48 -18.12 13.51
C ALA A 426 -1.71 -19.07 12.32
N ARG A 427 -1.92 -20.38 12.61
CA ARG A 427 -2.27 -21.36 11.57
C ARG A 427 -3.73 -21.23 11.10
N GLY A 428 -4.64 -20.88 12.02
CA GLY A 428 -6.09 -20.86 11.74
C GLY A 428 -6.62 -19.55 11.17
N ILE A 429 -5.92 -18.43 11.36
CA ILE A 429 -6.35 -17.13 10.85
C ILE A 429 -6.15 -17.04 9.34
N GLU A 430 -7.21 -16.64 8.64
CA GLU A 430 -7.23 -16.42 7.19
C GLU A 430 -6.77 -15.00 6.83
N ALA A 431 -5.50 -14.71 7.09
CA ALA A 431 -4.86 -13.45 6.73
C ALA A 431 -3.49 -13.71 6.11
N GLY A 432 -3.05 -12.81 5.24
CA GLY A 432 -1.73 -12.93 4.62
C GLY A 432 -0.59 -12.59 5.58
N MET A 433 -0.88 -11.85 6.65
CA MET A 433 0.09 -11.44 7.67
C MET A 433 -0.48 -11.60 9.08
N VAL A 434 0.32 -12.17 9.99
CA VAL A 434 -0.02 -12.36 11.40
C VAL A 434 1.06 -11.71 12.26
N PHE A 435 0.68 -10.76 13.09
CA PHE A 435 1.55 -10.08 14.04
C PHE A 435 1.20 -10.50 15.47
N VAL A 436 2.17 -10.93 16.24
CA VAL A 436 1.96 -11.43 17.61
C VAL A 436 2.68 -10.54 18.60
N ASN A 437 1.96 -10.07 19.61
CA ASN A 437 2.44 -9.18 20.68
C ASN A 437 3.21 -7.95 20.15
N THR A 438 2.82 -7.47 18.97
CA THR A 438 3.40 -6.31 18.31
C THR A 438 2.38 -5.65 17.37
N GLN A 439 2.66 -4.42 16.97
CA GLN A 439 1.97 -3.77 15.86
C GLN A 439 2.63 -4.17 14.52
N ASN A 440 2.14 -3.64 13.41
CA ASN A 440 2.65 -3.90 12.07
C ASN A 440 4.13 -3.46 11.93
N VAL A 441 5.04 -4.26 12.47
CA VAL A 441 6.49 -4.10 12.27
C VAL A 441 6.89 -4.88 11.02
N ARG A 442 7.55 -4.22 10.07
CA ARG A 442 7.88 -4.79 8.77
C ARG A 442 9.38 -4.85 8.53
N ASP A 443 9.82 -6.02 8.12
CA ASP A 443 11.09 -6.21 7.41
C ASP A 443 10.78 -6.31 5.91
N LEU A 444 11.58 -5.64 5.06
CA LEU A 444 11.37 -5.64 3.60
C LEU A 444 11.53 -7.02 2.95
N ARG A 445 12.17 -7.96 3.63
CA ARG A 445 12.34 -9.35 3.17
C ARG A 445 11.05 -10.18 3.31
N GLN A 446 10.16 -9.77 4.21
CA GLN A 446 8.93 -10.52 4.49
C GLN A 446 7.89 -10.32 3.39
N PRO A 447 7.10 -11.38 3.07
CA PRO A 447 5.99 -11.24 2.15
C PRO A 447 4.92 -10.32 2.73
N PHE A 448 4.49 -9.35 1.95
CA PHE A 448 3.35 -8.50 2.23
C PHE A 448 2.25 -8.79 1.23
N GLY A 449 1.03 -8.93 1.70
CA GLY A 449 -0.15 -9.10 0.84
C GLY A 449 -1.24 -9.89 1.50
N GLY A 450 -2.45 -9.79 0.95
CA GLY A 450 -3.65 -10.39 1.48
C GLY A 450 -4.02 -11.72 0.84
N VAL A 451 -4.99 -12.36 1.46
CA VAL A 451 -5.78 -13.47 0.90
C VAL A 451 -7.23 -13.03 0.77
N LYS A 452 -8.11 -13.87 0.24
CA LYS A 452 -9.53 -13.56 0.06
C LYS A 452 -9.72 -12.28 -0.77
N ALA A 453 -10.58 -11.34 -0.34
CA ALA A 453 -10.84 -10.07 -1.03
C ALA A 453 -9.74 -9.00 -0.83
N SER A 454 -8.72 -9.29 -0.02
CA SER A 454 -7.60 -8.36 0.22
C SER A 454 -6.49 -8.41 -0.82
N GLY A 455 -6.56 -9.32 -1.79
CA GLY A 455 -5.66 -9.27 -2.92
C GLY A 455 -5.06 -10.60 -3.36
N THR A 456 -4.10 -10.49 -4.29
CA THR A 456 -3.35 -11.61 -4.86
C THR A 456 -1.93 -11.17 -5.19
N GLY A 457 -0.98 -12.11 -5.17
CA GLY A 457 0.45 -11.81 -5.22
C GLY A 457 1.00 -11.45 -3.85
N ARG A 458 2.30 -11.19 -3.80
CA ARG A 458 2.99 -10.71 -2.60
C ARG A 458 4.03 -9.67 -3.00
N GLU A 459 4.16 -8.65 -2.16
CA GLU A 459 5.19 -7.62 -2.26
C GLU A 459 6.21 -7.81 -1.13
N GLY A 460 7.46 -7.36 -1.34
CA GLY A 460 8.57 -7.52 -0.39
C GLY A 460 9.53 -8.64 -0.78
N GLY A 461 10.82 -8.41 -0.55
CA GLY A 461 11.88 -9.35 -0.82
C GLY A 461 11.81 -10.00 -2.19
N GLU A 462 12.11 -11.29 -2.23
CA GLU A 462 12.04 -12.11 -3.44
C GLU A 462 10.60 -12.29 -3.99
N TYR A 463 9.59 -12.10 -3.15
CA TYR A 463 8.19 -12.25 -3.56
C TYR A 463 7.76 -11.19 -4.59
N SER A 464 8.33 -9.99 -4.54
CA SER A 464 8.10 -8.96 -5.56
C SER A 464 8.55 -9.45 -6.95
N PHE A 465 9.48 -10.40 -7.01
CA PHE A 465 10.02 -10.91 -8.27
C PHE A 465 9.05 -11.85 -8.98
N GLU A 466 8.11 -12.47 -8.27
CA GLU A 466 7.07 -13.30 -8.90
C GLU A 466 6.21 -12.48 -9.86
N VAL A 467 6.03 -11.19 -9.58
CA VAL A 467 5.26 -10.28 -10.45
C VAL A 467 6.12 -9.65 -11.52
N PHE A 468 7.34 -9.22 -11.19
CA PHE A 468 8.19 -8.43 -12.07
C PHE A 468 9.21 -9.25 -12.86
N ALA A 469 9.22 -10.58 -12.72
CA ALA A 469 10.09 -11.46 -13.50
C ALA A 469 9.33 -12.63 -14.13
N GLU A 470 9.87 -13.13 -15.24
CA GLU A 470 9.51 -14.38 -15.87
C GLU A 470 10.58 -15.43 -15.62
N MET A 471 10.14 -16.62 -15.25
CA MET A 471 11.04 -17.76 -15.11
C MET A 471 10.97 -18.64 -16.36
N LYS A 472 12.07 -18.73 -17.09
CA LYS A 472 12.18 -19.56 -18.30
C LYS A 472 12.96 -20.83 -18.00
N ASN A 473 12.37 -21.99 -18.28
CA ASN A 473 13.09 -23.25 -18.25
C ASN A 473 13.91 -23.43 -19.55
N VAL A 474 15.17 -23.82 -19.40
CA VAL A 474 16.05 -24.20 -20.51
C VAL A 474 16.50 -25.63 -20.29
N CYS A 475 16.32 -26.46 -21.30
CA CYS A 475 16.68 -27.87 -21.30
C CYS A 475 17.66 -28.13 -22.47
N ILE A 476 18.85 -28.60 -22.13
CA ILE A 476 19.91 -28.84 -23.12
C ILE A 476 20.29 -30.33 -23.08
N SER A 477 20.25 -30.97 -24.22
CA SER A 477 20.82 -32.32 -24.39
C SER A 477 22.35 -32.25 -24.38
N MET A 478 22.99 -33.01 -23.49
CA MET A 478 24.45 -33.15 -23.40
C MET A 478 24.96 -34.40 -24.07
N GLY A 479 24.11 -35.17 -24.70
CA GLY A 479 24.44 -36.42 -25.39
C GLY A 479 23.25 -37.01 -26.11
N ASP A 480 23.37 -38.25 -26.52
CA ASP A 480 22.28 -38.97 -27.15
C ASP A 480 21.21 -39.30 -26.12
N HIS A 481 20.03 -38.74 -26.29
CA HIS A 481 18.82 -39.19 -25.61
C HIS A 481 17.80 -39.69 -26.67
N PRO A 482 16.99 -40.70 -26.33
CA PRO A 482 16.07 -41.28 -27.30
C PRO A 482 14.97 -40.28 -27.70
N ILE A 483 14.92 -39.98 -28.98
CA ILE A 483 13.83 -39.19 -29.58
C ILE A 483 12.92 -40.20 -30.30
N PRO A 484 11.61 -40.24 -30.01
CA PRO A 484 10.68 -41.10 -30.70
C PRO A 484 10.69 -40.83 -32.18
N LYS A 485 10.83 -41.90 -32.99
CA LYS A 485 10.76 -41.82 -34.44
C LYS A 485 9.29 -41.87 -34.90
N TRP A 486 8.84 -40.80 -35.53
CA TRP A 486 7.48 -40.70 -36.06
C TRP A 486 7.52 -40.80 -37.59
N GLY A 487 6.59 -41.56 -38.19
CA GLY A 487 6.46 -41.70 -39.63
C GLY A 487 7.48 -42.63 -40.30
N VAL A 488 8.11 -43.50 -39.52
CA VAL A 488 9.02 -44.55 -40.02
C VAL A 488 8.54 -45.93 -39.62
#